data_bbcb5be5dad86316a1c011681795a890
#
_entry.id   bbcb5be5dad86316a1c011681795a890
#
_cell.length_a   1.000
_cell.length_b   1.000
_cell.length_c   1.000
_cell.angle_alpha   90.00
_cell.angle_beta   90.00
_cell.angle_gamma   90.00
#
_symmetry.space_group_name_H-M   'P 1'
#
loop_
_entity.id
_entity.type
_entity.pdbx_description
1 polymer ?
#
loop_
_entity_poly.entity_id
_entity_poly.type
_entity_poly.pdbx_seq_one_letter_code
_entity_poly.pdbx_strand_id
1 'polypeptide(L)' 'MQDFIDYVYNFYGKHGIYAMDATRTMICNATNKHINKIGGLVNFGYDSTDREAIRDILIEDYALIWPD' A
#
# COMPACT_ATOMS: atom_id res chain seq x y z
N MET A 1 2.19 10.93 5.83
CA MET A 1 1.33 9.73 5.61
C MET A 1 0.53 9.82 4.31
N GLN A 2 -0.22 10.90 4.10
CA GLN A 2 -1.03 11.07 2.89
C GLN A 2 -0.18 11.07 1.62
N ASP A 3 0.98 11.70 1.65
CA ASP A 3 1.88 11.74 0.50
C ASP A 3 2.39 10.35 0.12
N PHE A 4 2.66 9.51 1.12
CA PHE A 4 3.08 8.14 0.86
C PHE A 4 1.93 7.30 0.28
N ILE A 5 0.72 7.50 0.79
CA ILE A 5 -0.48 6.83 0.25
C ILE A 5 -0.68 7.22 -1.21
N ASP A 6 -0.53 8.51 -1.54
CA ASP A 6 -0.63 9.00 -2.91
C ASP A 6 0.44 8.40 -3.80
N TYR A 7 1.67 8.30 -3.30
CA TYR A 7 2.78 7.70 -4.02
C TYR A 7 2.49 6.23 -4.36
N VAL A 8 2.05 5.47 -3.36
CA VAL A 8 1.73 4.05 -3.57
C VAL A 8 0.55 3.90 -4.52
N TYR A 9 -0.49 4.70 -4.36
CA TYR A 9 -1.66 4.69 -5.24
C TYR A 9 -1.27 4.93 -6.69
N ASN A 10 -0.44 5.95 -6.93
CA ASN A 10 0.02 6.29 -8.28
C ASN A 10 0.91 5.18 -8.85
N PHE A 11 1.74 4.57 -8.02
CA PHE A 11 2.57 3.45 -8.44
C PHE A 11 1.72 2.29 -8.93
N TYR A 12 0.71 1.90 -8.15
CA TYR A 12 -0.19 0.83 -8.54
C TYR A 12 -1.00 1.19 -9.79
N GLY A 13 -1.41 2.44 -9.90
CA GLY A 13 -2.12 2.91 -11.09
C GLY A 13 -1.30 2.79 -12.36
N LYS A 14 0.00 3.08 -12.29
CA LYS A 14 0.91 2.91 -13.44
C LYS A 14 1.01 1.47 -13.91
N HIS A 15 0.76 0.53 -13.02
CA HIS A 15 0.82 -0.90 -13.34
C HIS A 15 -0.56 -1.48 -13.69
N GLY A 16 -1.53 -0.61 -13.99
CA GLY A 16 -2.85 -1.04 -14.43
C GLY A 16 -3.77 -1.50 -13.32
N ILE A 17 -3.39 -1.26 -12.07
CA ILE A 17 -4.24 -1.55 -10.93
C ILE A 17 -5.14 -0.34 -10.68
N TYR A 18 -6.39 -0.59 -10.39
CA TYR A 18 -7.52 0.33 -10.44
C TYR A 18 -7.29 1.68 -9.75
N ALA A 19 -7.44 2.77 -10.53
CA ALA A 19 -7.45 4.14 -10.02
C ALA A 19 -8.84 4.49 -9.51
N MET A 20 -9.32 3.77 -8.48
CA MET A 20 -10.64 3.97 -7.89
C MET A 20 -10.52 4.33 -6.41
N ASP A 21 -11.52 5.04 -5.89
CA ASP A 21 -11.56 5.40 -4.47
C ASP A 21 -11.44 4.19 -3.56
N ALA A 22 -12.06 3.07 -3.96
CA ALA A 22 -11.98 1.81 -3.21
C ALA A 22 -10.54 1.32 -3.09
N THR A 23 -9.77 1.41 -4.18
CA THR A 23 -8.35 1.01 -4.19
C THR A 23 -7.54 1.89 -3.24
N ARG A 24 -7.81 3.19 -3.24
CA ARG A 24 -7.15 4.14 -2.35
C ARG A 24 -7.43 3.79 -0.88
N THR A 25 -8.67 3.45 -0.56
CA THR A 25 -9.05 3.01 0.78
C THR A 25 -8.32 1.72 1.17
N MET A 26 -8.25 0.75 0.27
CA MET A 26 -7.51 -0.49 0.51
C MET A 26 -6.04 -0.21 0.81
N ILE A 27 -5.40 0.68 0.04
CA ILE A 27 -4.00 1.04 0.25
C ILE A 27 -3.81 1.69 1.61
N CYS A 28 -4.72 2.58 2.01
CA CYS A 28 -4.68 3.21 3.32
C CYS A 28 -4.76 2.17 4.44
N ASN A 29 -5.70 1.26 4.34
CA ASN A 29 -5.90 0.21 5.34
C ASN A 29 -4.69 -0.73 5.41
N ALA A 30 -4.15 -1.12 4.25
CA ALA A 30 -2.97 -1.98 4.19
C ALA A 30 -1.74 -1.28 4.78
N THR A 31 -1.59 0.02 4.50
CA THR A 31 -0.52 0.83 5.05
C THR A 31 -0.59 0.89 6.58
N ASN A 32 -1.79 1.13 7.12
CA ASN A 32 -2.01 1.15 8.57
C ASN A 32 -1.72 -0.21 9.20
N LYS A 33 -2.12 -1.28 8.55
CA LYS A 33 -1.83 -2.63 9.02
C LYS A 33 -0.33 -2.89 9.08
N HIS A 34 0.40 -2.48 8.05
CA HIS A 34 1.86 -2.61 8.02
C HIS A 34 2.51 -1.79 9.14
N ILE A 35 2.08 -0.54 9.33
CA ILE A 35 2.62 0.33 10.37
C ILE A 35 2.43 -0.31 11.75
N ASN A 36 1.25 -0.85 12.01
CA ASN A 36 0.97 -1.52 13.29
C ASN A 36 1.86 -2.74 13.48
N LYS A 37 2.09 -3.48 12.41
CA LYS A 37 2.91 -4.70 12.44
C LYS A 37 4.38 -4.41 12.78
N ILE A 38 4.91 -3.29 12.28
CA ILE A 38 6.33 -2.93 12.51
C ILE A 38 6.54 -2.10 13.78
N GLY A 39 5.48 -1.84 14.55
CA GLY A 39 5.59 -1.16 15.83
C GLY A 39 5.32 0.34 15.80
N GLY A 40 4.72 0.85 14.74
CA GLY A 40 4.30 2.24 14.64
C GLY A 40 5.10 3.07 13.63
N LEU A 41 4.72 4.33 13.50
CA LEU A 41 5.30 5.26 12.52
C LEU A 41 6.81 5.46 12.70
N VAL A 42 7.32 5.30 13.92
CA VAL A 42 8.74 5.47 14.20
C VAL A 42 9.60 4.48 13.41
N ASN A 43 9.03 3.32 13.08
CA ASN A 43 9.72 2.27 12.32
C ASN A 43 9.38 2.27 10.84
N PHE A 44 8.54 3.21 10.40
CA PHE A 44 8.07 3.27 9.01
C PHE A 44 9.04 4.12 8.19
N GLY A 45 9.77 3.49 7.27
CA GLY A 45 10.83 4.14 6.50
C GLY A 45 10.38 4.86 5.24
N TYR A 46 9.12 4.68 4.84
CA TYR A 46 8.58 5.27 3.59
C TYR A 46 9.37 4.85 2.35
N ASP A 47 9.92 3.65 2.35
CA ASP A 47 10.82 3.17 1.30
C ASP A 47 10.23 1.99 0.52
N SER A 48 11.06 1.38 -0.35
CA SER A 48 10.63 0.25 -1.17
C SER A 48 10.28 -0.98 -0.33
N THR A 49 10.93 -1.16 0.81
CA THR A 49 10.62 -2.27 1.71
C THR A 49 9.19 -2.16 2.24
N ASP A 50 8.82 -0.95 2.69
CA ASP A 50 7.46 -0.70 3.17
C ASP A 50 6.44 -0.87 2.04
N ARG A 51 6.75 -0.38 0.85
CA ARG A 51 5.86 -0.51 -0.31
C ARG A 51 5.62 -1.96 -0.68
N GLU A 52 6.66 -2.78 -0.66
CA GLU A 52 6.53 -4.21 -0.95
C GLU A 52 5.71 -4.93 0.11
N ALA A 53 5.90 -4.59 1.37
CA ALA A 53 5.10 -5.16 2.46
C ALA A 53 3.62 -4.79 2.31
N ILE A 54 3.34 -3.55 1.95
CA ILE A 54 1.98 -3.09 1.72
C ILE A 54 1.36 -3.80 0.51
N ARG A 55 2.15 -3.98 -0.56
CA ARG A 55 1.71 -4.76 -1.72
C ARG A 55 1.29 -6.18 -1.32
N ASP A 56 2.11 -6.84 -0.51
CA ASP A 56 1.83 -8.20 -0.08
C ASP A 56 0.53 -8.28 0.72
N ILE A 57 0.26 -7.30 1.57
CA ILE A 57 -0.99 -7.22 2.30
C ILE A 57 -2.18 -7.04 1.35
N LEU A 58 -2.02 -6.17 0.34
CA LEU A 58 -3.07 -5.95 -0.66
C LEU A 58 -3.40 -7.22 -1.42
N ILE A 59 -2.39 -7.99 -1.78
CA ILE A 59 -2.59 -9.26 -2.49
C ILE A 59 -3.26 -10.29 -1.59
N GLU A 60 -2.78 -10.44 -0.36
CA GLU A 60 -3.26 -11.49 0.56
C GLU A 60 -4.63 -11.16 1.16
N ASP A 61 -4.82 -9.92 1.62
CA ASP A 61 -6.02 -9.54 2.37
C ASP A 61 -7.14 -9.02 1.49
N TYR A 62 -6.80 -8.42 0.35
CA TYR A 62 -7.77 -7.79 -0.53
C TYR A 62 -7.88 -8.45 -1.90
N ALA A 63 -7.14 -9.54 -2.10
CA ALA A 63 -7.12 -10.28 -3.36
C ALA A 63 -6.82 -9.38 -4.58
N LEU A 64 -6.01 -8.34 -4.37
CA LEU A 64 -5.65 -7.44 -5.45
C LEU A 64 -4.77 -8.16 -6.46
N ILE A 65 -5.10 -8.03 -7.74
CA ILE A 65 -4.32 -8.64 -8.81
C ILE A 65 -3.14 -7.73 -9.12
N TRP A 66 -1.93 -8.25 -8.94
CA TRP A 66 -0.72 -7.49 -9.24
C TRP A 66 -0.25 -7.82 -10.65
N PRO A 67 -0.08 -6.82 -11.52
CA PRO A 67 0.48 -7.09 -12.86
C PRO A 67 1.98 -7.35 -12.76
N ASP A 68 2.43 -8.36 -13.45
CA ASP A 68 3.86 -8.68 -13.54
C ASP A 68 4.57 -7.83 -14.58
#